data_5bfed4d4da0b231a4db156c1f85c4569
#
_entry.id   5bfed4d4da0b231a4db156c1f85c4569
#
_cell.length_a   1.000
_cell.length_b   1.000
_cell.length_c   1.000
_cell.angle_alpha   90.00
_cell.angle_beta   90.00
_cell.angle_gamma   90.00
#
_symmetry.space_group_name_H-M   'P 1'
#
loop_
_entity.id
_entity.type
_entity.pdbx_description
1 polymer ?
#
loop_
_entity_poly.entity_id
_entity_poly.type
_entity_poly.pdbx_seq_one_letter_code
_entity_poly.pdbx_strand_id
1 'polypeptide(L)'
;MRRIWSILLILALLAAPVRAAEDEKWVALTFDDGPSGALTERLLDGLAARGVKATFFVCGYRVAEYPEALRRIAAEGHEIGLHSEKHDYMQKMDYEAVLDDLTRCRAEVAECCGAQARLFRPPGGLYSETVLRASSELDLSLILWSVDPEDWDAKKAASVLPTIRKEVFPGSVILMHDLHESSVDAALTAIDELNAQGYRF
;
A
#
# COMPACT_ATOMS: atom_id res chain seq x y z
N MET A 1 -41.87 -61.68 -27.47
CA MET A 1 -40.48 -61.58 -27.07
C MET A 1 -39.99 -60.19 -27.43
N ARG A 2 -39.96 -59.28 -26.42
CA ARG A 2 -39.53 -57.91 -26.60
C ARG A 2 -38.08 -57.82 -26.12
N ARG A 3 -37.16 -57.49 -27.02
CA ARG A 3 -35.75 -57.26 -26.70
C ARG A 3 -35.58 -55.79 -26.19
N ILE A 4 -35.23 -55.67 -24.92
CA ILE A 4 -34.87 -54.38 -24.29
C ILE A 4 -33.37 -54.14 -24.58
N TRP A 5 -33.08 -53.09 -25.35
CA TRP A 5 -31.71 -52.61 -25.53
C TRP A 5 -31.39 -51.59 -24.43
N SER A 6 -30.53 -51.98 -23.49
CA SER A 6 -29.99 -51.07 -22.50
C SER A 6 -28.86 -50.26 -23.13
N ILE A 7 -29.08 -48.96 -23.29
CA ILE A 7 -28.06 -48.02 -23.72
C ILE A 7 -27.26 -47.61 -22.47
N LEU A 8 -26.02 -48.08 -22.39
CA LEU A 8 -25.05 -47.60 -21.38
C LEU A 8 -24.51 -46.24 -21.85
N LEU A 9 -24.94 -45.19 -21.18
CA LEU A 9 -24.38 -43.83 -21.36
C LEU A 9 -23.08 -43.74 -20.56
N ILE A 10 -21.91 -43.83 -21.20
CA ILE A 10 -20.61 -43.60 -20.58
C ILE A 10 -20.41 -42.09 -20.52
N LEU A 11 -20.61 -41.52 -19.32
CA LEU A 11 -20.26 -40.14 -19.03
C LEU A 11 -18.72 -40.03 -18.90
N ALA A 12 -18.04 -39.62 -19.97
CA ALA A 12 -16.63 -39.27 -19.91
C ALA A 12 -16.49 -37.92 -19.16
N LEU A 13 -16.18 -37.97 -17.88
CA LEU A 13 -15.73 -36.77 -17.13
C LEU A 13 -14.39 -36.36 -17.76
N LEU A 14 -14.40 -35.32 -18.55
CA LEU A 14 -13.21 -34.58 -18.95
C LEU A 14 -12.69 -33.87 -17.68
N ALA A 15 -11.78 -34.51 -16.96
CA ALA A 15 -11.00 -33.88 -15.92
C ALA A 15 -10.10 -32.82 -16.60
N ALA A 16 -10.56 -31.57 -16.65
CA ALA A 16 -9.68 -30.48 -16.98
C ALA A 16 -8.52 -30.49 -15.95
N PRO A 17 -7.27 -30.41 -16.38
CA PRO A 17 -6.17 -30.34 -15.42
C PRO A 17 -6.42 -29.12 -14.53
N VAL A 18 -6.61 -29.36 -13.23
CA VAL A 18 -6.52 -28.30 -12.22
C VAL A 18 -5.07 -27.84 -12.29
N ARG A 19 -4.85 -26.76 -13.03
CA ARG A 19 -3.57 -26.07 -12.99
C ARG A 19 -3.44 -25.56 -11.56
N ALA A 20 -2.49 -26.13 -10.80
CA ALA A 20 -2.12 -25.57 -9.52
C ALA A 20 -1.88 -24.08 -9.77
N ALA A 21 -2.58 -23.21 -9.03
CA ALA A 21 -2.26 -21.81 -9.05
C ALA A 21 -0.76 -21.72 -8.69
N GLU A 22 0.07 -21.32 -9.64
CA GLU A 22 1.44 -20.94 -9.31
C GLU A 22 1.29 -19.93 -8.20
N ASP A 23 2.00 -20.12 -7.07
CA ASP A 23 1.93 -19.22 -5.93
C ASP A 23 2.26 -17.80 -6.43
N GLU A 24 1.21 -17.00 -6.63
CA GLU A 24 1.37 -15.63 -7.14
C GLU A 24 2.17 -14.83 -6.12
N LYS A 25 3.28 -14.27 -6.56
CA LYS A 25 4.17 -13.47 -5.70
C LYS A 25 3.64 -12.05 -5.61
N TRP A 26 2.75 -11.78 -4.67
CA TRP A 26 2.25 -10.43 -4.42
C TRP A 26 3.16 -9.68 -3.44
N VAL A 27 3.34 -8.38 -3.68
CA VAL A 27 3.93 -7.43 -2.73
C VAL A 27 3.10 -6.16 -2.71
N ALA A 28 3.06 -5.48 -1.56
CA ALA A 28 2.50 -4.14 -1.45
C ALA A 28 3.64 -3.12 -1.40
N LEU A 29 3.65 -2.18 -2.35
CA LEU A 29 4.53 -1.02 -2.31
C LEU A 29 3.78 0.12 -1.62
N THR A 30 4.36 0.69 -0.56
CA THR A 30 3.69 1.69 0.26
C THR A 30 4.58 2.91 0.44
N PHE A 31 3.96 4.10 0.45
CA PHE A 31 4.65 5.39 0.57
C PHE A 31 4.06 6.18 1.73
N ASP A 32 4.90 6.58 2.68
CA ASP A 32 4.52 7.34 3.86
C ASP A 32 4.89 8.84 3.71
N ASP A 33 4.34 9.68 4.58
CA ASP A 33 4.63 11.11 4.76
C ASP A 33 4.17 12.05 3.64
N GLY A 34 3.67 11.51 2.52
CA GLY A 34 3.21 12.30 1.39
C GLY A 34 1.83 12.95 1.60
N PRO A 35 1.31 13.56 0.54
CA PRO A 35 1.94 13.80 -0.76
C PRO A 35 3.00 14.91 -0.73
N SER A 36 3.94 14.91 -1.69
CA SER A 36 5.04 15.89 -1.75
C SER A 36 5.10 16.69 -3.08
N GLY A 37 3.96 16.93 -3.69
CA GLY A 37 3.88 17.73 -4.93
C GLY A 37 4.58 17.02 -6.11
N ALA A 38 5.57 17.67 -6.71
CA ALA A 38 6.21 17.20 -7.95
C ALA A 38 6.86 15.81 -7.84
N LEU A 39 7.34 15.40 -6.67
CA LEU A 39 7.91 14.06 -6.49
C LEU A 39 6.82 12.98 -6.47
N THR A 40 5.70 13.24 -5.79
CA THR A 40 4.53 12.36 -5.86
C THR A 40 4.00 12.25 -7.29
N GLU A 41 3.91 13.38 -8.03
CA GLU A 41 3.47 13.36 -9.42
C GLU A 41 4.41 12.54 -10.31
N ARG A 42 5.72 12.70 -10.15
CA ARG A 42 6.72 11.90 -10.86
C ARG A 42 6.61 10.41 -10.55
N LEU A 43 6.38 10.07 -9.28
CA LEU A 43 6.15 8.70 -8.85
C LEU A 43 4.89 8.12 -9.52
N LEU A 44 3.79 8.87 -9.52
CA LEU A 44 2.53 8.46 -10.17
C LEU A 44 2.71 8.22 -11.67
N ASP A 45 3.43 9.08 -12.38
CA ASP A 45 3.78 8.87 -13.79
C ASP A 45 4.54 7.55 -13.99
N GLY A 46 5.49 7.28 -13.11
CA GLY A 46 6.28 6.06 -13.13
C GLY A 46 5.48 4.80 -12.83
N LEU A 47 4.55 4.87 -11.88
CA LEU A 47 3.62 3.78 -11.53
C LEU A 47 2.65 3.50 -12.68
N ALA A 48 2.06 4.55 -13.26
CA ALA A 48 1.16 4.45 -14.41
C ALA A 48 1.83 3.80 -15.63
N ALA A 49 3.07 4.20 -15.95
CA ALA A 49 3.85 3.64 -17.05
C ALA A 49 4.11 2.12 -16.88
N ARG A 50 4.06 1.61 -15.65
CA ARG A 50 4.28 0.20 -15.30
C ARG A 50 2.99 -0.57 -15.01
N GLY A 51 1.84 0.12 -15.01
CA GLY A 51 0.54 -0.48 -14.66
C GLY A 51 0.45 -0.95 -13.22
N VAL A 52 1.22 -0.34 -12.30
CA VAL A 52 1.33 -0.73 -10.89
C VAL A 52 0.47 0.19 -10.03
N LYS A 53 -0.19 -0.38 -9.03
CA LYS A 53 -0.87 0.37 -7.96
C LYS A 53 -0.06 0.27 -6.66
N ALA A 54 -0.17 1.30 -5.83
CA ALA A 54 0.51 1.40 -4.55
C ALA A 54 -0.45 1.92 -3.47
N THR A 55 -0.01 1.89 -2.22
CA THR A 55 -0.73 2.49 -1.10
C THR A 55 0.04 3.72 -0.62
N PHE A 56 -0.66 4.82 -0.43
CA PHE A 56 -0.09 6.07 0.09
C PHE A 56 -0.66 6.36 1.47
N PHE A 57 0.18 6.34 2.50
CA PHE A 57 -0.17 6.76 3.86
C PHE A 57 0.13 8.24 4.01
N VAL A 58 -0.91 9.06 3.92
CA VAL A 58 -0.78 10.51 3.81
C VAL A 58 -0.94 11.22 5.15
N CYS A 59 -0.17 12.30 5.36
CA CYS A 59 -0.36 13.21 6.47
C CYS A 59 -1.38 14.29 6.14
N GLY A 60 -2.28 14.62 7.07
CA GLY A 60 -3.33 15.61 6.84
C GLY A 60 -2.78 16.97 6.40
N TYR A 61 -1.76 17.49 7.09
CA TYR A 61 -1.14 18.77 6.71
C TYR A 61 -0.57 18.77 5.27
N ARG A 62 -0.11 17.62 4.78
CA ARG A 62 0.37 17.50 3.39
C ARG A 62 -0.76 17.51 2.38
N VAL A 63 -1.92 16.98 2.76
CA VAL A 63 -3.14 17.06 1.94
C VAL A 63 -3.50 18.52 1.67
N ALA A 64 -3.44 19.37 2.71
CA ALA A 64 -3.70 20.80 2.56
C ALA A 64 -2.64 21.52 1.71
N GLU A 65 -1.37 21.11 1.77
CA GLU A 65 -0.29 21.68 0.97
C GLU A 65 -0.33 21.24 -0.50
N TYR A 66 -0.69 19.97 -0.78
CA TYR A 66 -0.62 19.36 -2.11
C TYR A 66 -1.92 18.65 -2.51
N PRO A 67 -3.07 19.35 -2.51
CA PRO A 67 -4.37 18.73 -2.75
C PRO A 67 -4.49 18.11 -4.16
N GLU A 68 -3.83 18.67 -5.18
CA GLU A 68 -3.88 18.13 -6.54
C GLU A 68 -3.16 16.78 -6.63
N ALA A 69 -2.05 16.60 -5.92
CA ALA A 69 -1.34 15.32 -5.87
C ALA A 69 -2.23 14.24 -5.22
N LEU A 70 -2.94 14.56 -4.12
CA LEU A 70 -3.87 13.61 -3.49
C LEU A 70 -5.05 13.26 -4.41
N ARG A 71 -5.65 14.25 -5.09
CA ARG A 71 -6.71 13.98 -6.08
C ARG A 71 -6.23 13.05 -7.17
N ARG A 72 -4.99 13.23 -7.61
CA ARG A 72 -4.37 12.40 -8.62
C ARG A 72 -4.13 10.96 -8.12
N ILE A 73 -3.63 10.78 -6.88
CA ILE A 73 -3.50 9.46 -6.23
C ILE A 73 -4.84 8.71 -6.26
N ALA A 74 -5.93 9.38 -5.84
CA ALA A 74 -7.26 8.80 -5.84
C ALA A 74 -7.78 8.48 -7.25
N ALA A 75 -7.65 9.43 -8.19
CA ALA A 75 -8.16 9.29 -9.56
C ALA A 75 -7.45 8.17 -10.33
N GLU A 76 -6.18 7.92 -10.06
CA GLU A 76 -5.40 6.84 -10.66
C GLU A 76 -5.65 5.48 -9.98
N GLY A 77 -6.49 5.42 -8.93
CA GLY A 77 -6.91 4.17 -8.28
C GLY A 77 -5.85 3.55 -7.37
N HIS A 78 -5.02 4.38 -6.75
CA HIS A 78 -4.16 3.97 -5.66
C HIS A 78 -4.93 3.93 -4.35
N GLU A 79 -4.49 3.09 -3.39
CA GLU A 79 -5.06 3.06 -2.05
C GLU A 79 -4.54 4.24 -1.22
N ILE A 80 -5.42 4.85 -0.42
CA ILE A 80 -5.06 5.95 0.48
C ILE A 80 -5.30 5.49 1.92
N GLY A 81 -4.25 5.53 2.72
CA GLY A 81 -4.27 5.35 4.17
C GLY A 81 -3.94 6.66 4.89
N LEU A 82 -4.16 6.68 6.20
CA LEU A 82 -3.84 7.80 7.07
C LEU A 82 -2.47 7.63 7.72
N HIS A 83 -1.73 8.74 7.88
CA HIS A 83 -0.43 8.76 8.56
C HIS A 83 -0.34 9.86 9.61
N SER A 84 -1.43 10.06 10.40
CA SER A 84 -1.62 11.18 11.33
C SER A 84 -1.87 12.53 10.63
N GLU A 85 -2.38 13.46 11.41
CA GLU A 85 -2.60 14.84 10.92
C GLU A 85 -1.28 15.57 10.67
N LYS A 86 -0.29 15.44 11.60
CA LYS A 86 0.98 16.21 11.60
C LYS A 86 2.23 15.36 11.69
N HIS A 87 2.13 14.04 11.46
CA HIS A 87 3.21 13.09 11.69
C HIS A 87 3.64 13.00 13.16
N ASP A 88 2.71 13.18 14.10
CA ASP A 88 3.00 13.08 15.51
C ASP A 88 3.14 11.64 15.99
N TYR A 89 4.13 11.35 16.84
CA TYR A 89 4.31 10.02 17.43
C TYR A 89 3.22 9.73 18.46
N MET A 90 2.26 8.87 18.10
CA MET A 90 1.01 8.69 18.83
C MET A 90 1.09 7.76 20.04
N GLN A 91 2.17 6.96 20.21
CA GLN A 91 2.24 5.93 21.25
C GLN A 91 2.12 6.46 22.69
N LYS A 92 2.35 7.77 22.89
CA LYS A 92 2.23 8.44 24.21
C LYS A 92 1.04 9.40 24.33
N MET A 93 0.25 9.52 23.27
CA MET A 93 -0.95 10.36 23.27
C MET A 93 -2.07 9.67 24.04
N ASP A 94 -2.95 10.46 24.63
CA ASP A 94 -4.19 9.94 25.20
C ASP A 94 -5.20 9.59 24.11
N TYR A 95 -6.26 8.92 24.50
CA TYR A 95 -7.26 8.39 23.59
C TYR A 95 -7.95 9.48 22.77
N GLU A 96 -8.38 10.55 23.42
CA GLU A 96 -9.10 11.64 22.75
C GLU A 96 -8.21 12.37 21.74
N ALA A 97 -6.93 12.54 22.08
CA ALA A 97 -5.96 13.16 21.18
C ALA A 97 -5.69 12.30 19.93
N VAL A 98 -5.58 10.95 20.08
CA VAL A 98 -5.44 10.05 18.94
C VAL A 98 -6.69 10.04 18.07
N LEU A 99 -7.87 10.00 18.70
CA LEU A 99 -9.15 9.99 18.00
C LEU A 99 -9.36 11.28 17.21
N ASP A 100 -9.05 12.45 17.80
CA ASP A 100 -9.14 13.76 17.14
C ASP A 100 -8.18 13.85 15.93
N ASP A 101 -6.91 13.45 16.11
CA ASP A 101 -5.91 13.46 15.06
C ASP A 101 -6.34 12.63 13.84
N LEU A 102 -6.70 11.36 14.05
CA LEU A 102 -7.14 10.46 12.98
C LEU A 102 -8.44 10.92 12.33
N THR A 103 -9.37 11.48 13.11
CA THR A 103 -10.64 12.00 12.58
C THR A 103 -10.39 13.19 11.66
N ARG A 104 -9.51 14.12 12.06
CA ARG A 104 -9.16 15.28 11.22
C ARG A 104 -8.44 14.88 9.94
N CYS A 105 -7.40 14.09 10.05
CA CYS A 105 -6.68 13.60 8.88
C CYS A 105 -7.64 12.91 7.88
N ARG A 106 -8.55 12.05 8.37
CA ARG A 106 -9.54 11.39 7.53
C ARG A 106 -10.52 12.37 6.89
N ALA A 107 -10.94 13.40 7.61
CA ALA A 107 -11.85 14.43 7.08
C ALA A 107 -11.18 15.21 5.95
N GLU A 108 -9.92 15.62 6.10
CA GLU A 108 -9.16 16.31 5.06
C GLU A 108 -8.98 15.47 3.79
N VAL A 109 -8.68 14.18 3.93
CA VAL A 109 -8.62 13.24 2.80
C VAL A 109 -9.97 13.16 2.10
N ALA A 110 -11.06 12.97 2.85
CA ALA A 110 -12.41 12.85 2.30
C ALA A 110 -12.88 14.14 1.61
N GLU A 111 -12.61 15.31 2.20
CA GLU A 111 -12.96 16.60 1.61
C GLU A 111 -12.16 16.90 0.33
N CYS A 112 -10.89 16.52 0.30
CA CYS A 112 -10.02 16.77 -0.84
C CYS A 112 -10.36 15.92 -2.06
N CYS A 113 -10.56 14.60 -1.88
CA CYS A 113 -10.68 13.67 -3.01
C CYS A 113 -11.86 12.67 -2.91
N GLY A 114 -12.68 12.75 -1.86
CA GLY A 114 -13.81 11.84 -1.66
C GLY A 114 -13.45 10.44 -1.18
N ALA A 115 -12.16 10.14 -1.00
CA ALA A 115 -11.72 8.83 -0.56
C ALA A 115 -12.13 8.54 0.89
N GLN A 116 -12.53 7.28 1.15
CA GLN A 116 -12.88 6.79 2.48
C GLN A 116 -11.73 5.91 2.98
N ALA A 117 -10.72 6.53 3.59
CA ALA A 117 -9.57 5.81 4.12
C ALA A 117 -9.99 4.77 5.17
N ARG A 118 -9.50 3.53 4.99
CA ARG A 118 -9.72 2.39 5.90
C ARG A 118 -8.42 1.84 6.47
N LEU A 119 -7.29 2.35 6.01
CA LEU A 119 -5.97 1.97 6.46
C LEU A 119 -5.35 3.12 7.26
N PHE A 120 -4.57 2.75 8.24
CA PHE A 120 -3.79 3.67 9.06
C PHE A 120 -2.42 3.09 9.33
N ARG A 121 -1.39 3.91 9.23
CA ARG A 121 -0.06 3.57 9.67
C ARG A 121 0.40 4.62 10.69
N PRO A 122 0.74 4.22 11.92
CA PRO A 122 1.23 5.18 12.91
C PRO A 122 2.63 5.66 12.54
N PRO A 123 2.95 6.95 12.69
CA PRO A 123 4.27 7.50 12.46
C PRO A 123 5.38 6.71 13.17
N GLY A 124 6.42 6.35 12.40
CA GLY A 124 7.52 5.50 12.85
C GLY A 124 7.12 4.08 13.24
N GLY A 125 5.90 3.61 12.91
CA GLY A 125 5.38 2.29 13.29
C GLY A 125 5.10 2.15 14.78
N LEU A 126 5.09 3.25 15.56
CA LEU A 126 4.98 3.24 17.01
C LEU A 126 3.53 3.39 17.45
N TYR A 127 2.99 2.40 18.17
CA TYR A 127 1.61 2.39 18.65
C TYR A 127 1.51 1.87 20.09
N SER A 128 0.35 2.08 20.70
CA SER A 128 -0.03 1.61 22.03
C SER A 128 -1.44 1.01 21.96
N GLU A 129 -1.90 0.41 23.06
CA GLU A 129 -3.27 -0.06 23.20
C GLU A 129 -4.29 1.07 22.94
N THR A 130 -3.96 2.29 23.35
CA THR A 130 -4.76 3.50 23.11
C THR A 130 -4.92 3.77 21.62
N VAL A 131 -3.83 3.70 20.86
CA VAL A 131 -3.85 3.87 19.40
C VAL A 131 -4.65 2.77 18.72
N LEU A 132 -4.47 1.51 19.11
CA LEU A 132 -5.25 0.39 18.58
C LEU A 132 -6.76 0.56 18.82
N ARG A 133 -7.15 1.00 20.03
CA ARG A 133 -8.55 1.22 20.36
C ARG A 133 -9.16 2.35 19.54
N ALA A 134 -8.46 3.50 19.42
CA ALA A 134 -8.95 4.65 18.66
C ALA A 134 -9.06 4.33 17.16
N SER A 135 -8.06 3.67 16.57
CA SER A 135 -8.12 3.27 15.17
C SER A 135 -9.24 2.26 14.90
N SER A 136 -9.46 1.30 15.81
CA SER A 136 -10.57 0.34 15.71
C SER A 136 -11.95 0.99 15.80
N GLU A 137 -12.14 2.01 16.66
CA GLU A 137 -13.40 2.76 16.74
C GLU A 137 -13.71 3.51 15.45
N LEU A 138 -12.68 3.91 14.73
CA LEU A 138 -12.80 4.55 13.42
C LEU A 138 -12.84 3.56 12.24
N ASP A 139 -12.98 2.26 12.47
CA ASP A 139 -12.90 1.21 11.43
C ASP A 139 -11.62 1.32 10.57
N LEU A 140 -10.49 1.69 11.18
CA LEU A 140 -9.19 1.79 10.54
C LEU A 140 -8.35 0.55 10.86
N SER A 141 -7.87 -0.14 9.85
CA SER A 141 -6.89 -1.23 9.99
C SER A 141 -5.47 -0.66 10.11
N LEU A 142 -4.79 -0.98 11.22
CA LEU A 142 -3.40 -0.59 11.43
C LEU A 142 -2.47 -1.47 10.59
N ILE A 143 -1.67 -0.86 9.73
CA ILE A 143 -0.75 -1.51 8.79
C ILE A 143 0.69 -1.12 9.13
N LEU A 144 1.55 -2.10 9.33
CA LEU A 144 2.99 -1.91 9.41
C LEU A 144 3.66 -2.38 8.10
N TRP A 145 4.94 -2.71 8.16
CA TRP A 145 5.74 -3.17 7.04
C TRP A 145 6.57 -4.40 7.40
N SER A 146 7.07 -5.09 6.41
CA SER A 146 7.98 -6.22 6.55
C SER A 146 9.35 -5.98 5.91
N VAL A 147 9.47 -4.95 5.05
CA VAL A 147 10.72 -4.52 4.45
C VAL A 147 10.86 -3.01 4.65
N ASP A 148 11.94 -2.60 5.33
CA ASP A 148 12.30 -1.20 5.57
C ASP A 148 13.67 -0.91 4.97
N PRO A 149 13.75 -0.33 3.78
CA PRO A 149 15.02 0.01 3.15
C PRO A 149 15.63 1.30 3.69
N GLU A 150 14.98 1.98 4.64
CA GLU A 150 15.40 3.24 5.27
C GLU A 150 15.70 4.35 4.24
N ASP A 151 14.87 4.46 3.21
CA ASP A 151 15.02 5.41 2.10
C ASP A 151 14.85 6.87 2.52
N TRP A 152 14.24 7.11 3.69
CA TRP A 152 14.14 8.42 4.34
C TRP A 152 15.50 8.99 4.80
N ASP A 153 16.50 8.13 5.04
CA ASP A 153 17.87 8.58 5.34
C ASP A 153 18.68 8.72 4.05
N ALA A 154 18.91 9.96 3.61
CA ALA A 154 19.69 10.24 2.41
C ALA A 154 21.09 9.59 2.39
N LYS A 155 21.67 9.29 3.58
CA LYS A 155 22.95 8.56 3.70
C LYS A 155 22.84 7.11 3.29
N LYS A 156 21.62 6.56 3.31
CA LYS A 156 21.33 5.17 2.97
C LYS A 156 20.81 4.98 1.54
N ALA A 157 20.70 6.03 0.74
CA ALA A 157 20.20 5.97 -0.65
C ALA A 157 20.83 4.83 -1.47
N ALA A 158 22.14 4.59 -1.34
CA ALA A 158 22.83 3.51 -2.04
C ALA A 158 22.47 2.10 -1.56
N SER A 159 21.90 1.95 -0.36
CA SER A 159 21.51 0.64 0.23
C SER A 159 20.04 0.30 0.02
N VAL A 160 19.20 1.22 -0.43
CA VAL A 160 17.75 1.03 -0.60
C VAL A 160 17.45 -0.20 -1.47
N LEU A 161 17.93 -0.22 -2.72
CA LEU A 161 17.72 -1.35 -3.63
C LEU A 161 18.36 -2.66 -3.12
N PRO A 162 19.63 -2.67 -2.65
CA PRO A 162 20.21 -3.86 -2.04
C PRO A 162 19.36 -4.44 -0.88
N THR A 163 18.80 -3.58 -0.02
CA THR A 163 17.94 -4.02 1.09
C THR A 163 16.65 -4.66 0.56
N ILE A 164 15.95 -3.99 -0.37
CA ILE A 164 14.73 -4.55 -0.99
C ILE A 164 15.02 -5.91 -1.62
N ARG A 165 16.07 -6.03 -2.43
CA ARG A 165 16.46 -7.30 -3.10
C ARG A 165 16.71 -8.44 -2.11
N LYS A 166 17.28 -8.13 -0.97
CA LYS A 166 17.66 -9.12 0.06
C LYS A 166 16.48 -9.57 0.90
N GLU A 167 15.54 -8.66 1.19
CA GLU A 167 14.54 -8.86 2.24
C GLU A 167 13.13 -9.12 1.69
N VAL A 168 12.88 -8.83 0.41
CA VAL A 168 11.56 -9.05 -0.19
C VAL A 168 11.21 -10.53 -0.31
N PHE A 169 9.97 -10.86 0.01
CA PHE A 169 9.36 -12.18 -0.17
C PHE A 169 7.89 -12.02 -0.58
N PRO A 170 7.23 -13.07 -1.11
CA PRO A 170 5.80 -13.01 -1.43
C PRO A 170 4.97 -12.67 -0.20
N GLY A 171 4.16 -11.62 -0.29
CA GLY A 171 3.39 -11.06 0.82
C GLY A 171 4.07 -9.89 1.54
N SER A 172 5.25 -9.46 1.11
CA SER A 172 5.92 -8.29 1.72
C SER A 172 5.12 -7.01 1.56
N VAL A 173 5.15 -6.20 2.62
CA VAL A 173 4.77 -4.78 2.60
C VAL A 173 6.06 -3.97 2.67
N ILE A 174 6.37 -3.24 1.61
CA ILE A 174 7.60 -2.47 1.48
C ILE A 174 7.31 -1.02 1.88
N LEU A 175 8.00 -0.51 2.90
CA LEU A 175 7.96 0.89 3.32
C LEU A 175 8.87 1.71 2.42
N MET A 176 8.36 2.80 1.87
CA MET A 176 9.13 3.84 1.19
C MET A 176 8.51 5.22 1.45
N HIS A 177 9.12 6.26 0.93
CA HIS A 177 8.66 7.63 1.02
C HIS A 177 8.79 8.31 -0.35
N ASP A 178 7.89 9.25 -0.66
CA ASP A 178 7.94 10.03 -1.90
C ASP A 178 8.51 11.46 -1.69
N LEU A 179 9.39 11.60 -0.69
CA LEU A 179 9.96 12.89 -0.26
C LEU A 179 11.31 13.24 -0.90
N HIS A 180 11.98 12.25 -1.51
CA HIS A 180 13.30 12.41 -2.11
C HIS A 180 13.36 11.81 -3.52
N GLU A 181 14.09 12.45 -4.43
CA GLU A 181 14.29 11.93 -5.80
C GLU A 181 14.88 10.52 -5.79
N SER A 182 15.86 10.27 -4.89
CA SER A 182 16.50 8.97 -4.77
C SER A 182 15.53 7.86 -4.34
N SER A 183 14.54 8.18 -3.49
CA SER A 183 13.49 7.24 -3.08
C SER A 183 12.57 6.89 -4.25
N VAL A 184 12.14 7.90 -5.01
CA VAL A 184 11.33 7.69 -6.22
C VAL A 184 12.08 6.85 -7.26
N ASP A 185 13.36 7.16 -7.53
CA ASP A 185 14.18 6.38 -8.46
C ASP A 185 14.35 4.94 -8.01
N ALA A 186 14.61 4.73 -6.73
CA ALA A 186 14.75 3.40 -6.16
C ALA A 186 13.43 2.61 -6.24
N ALA A 187 12.28 3.25 -5.94
CA ALA A 187 10.97 2.62 -6.03
C ALA A 187 10.68 2.14 -7.46
N LEU A 188 10.86 3.00 -8.45
CA LEU A 188 10.62 2.66 -9.86
C LEU A 188 11.56 1.56 -10.36
N THR A 189 12.82 1.58 -9.92
CA THR A 189 13.77 0.52 -10.24
C THR A 189 13.41 -0.80 -9.57
N ALA A 190 12.99 -0.76 -8.29
CA ALA A 190 12.53 -1.95 -7.56
C ALA A 190 11.32 -2.60 -8.24
N ILE A 191 10.36 -1.79 -8.73
CA ILE A 191 9.21 -2.29 -9.47
C ILE A 191 9.67 -3.06 -10.71
N ASP A 192 10.57 -2.49 -11.53
CA ASP A 192 11.06 -3.13 -12.75
C ASP A 192 11.75 -4.47 -12.42
N GLU A 193 12.57 -4.50 -11.39
CA GLU A 193 13.28 -5.70 -10.96
C GLU A 193 12.37 -6.78 -10.39
N LEU A 194 11.39 -6.38 -9.58
CA LEU A 194 10.42 -7.31 -8.99
C LEU A 194 9.45 -7.87 -10.03
N ASN A 195 8.99 -7.04 -10.98
CA ASN A 195 8.21 -7.50 -12.13
C ASN A 195 8.98 -8.55 -12.95
N ALA A 196 10.28 -8.32 -13.21
CA ALA A 196 11.13 -9.28 -13.92
C ALA A 196 11.29 -10.62 -13.16
N GLN A 197 11.13 -10.62 -11.83
CA GLN A 197 11.15 -11.81 -10.98
C GLN A 197 9.77 -12.46 -10.80
N GLY A 198 8.73 -11.93 -11.46
CA GLY A 198 7.36 -12.45 -11.42
C GLY A 198 6.54 -11.99 -10.22
N TYR A 199 6.98 -10.96 -9.50
CA TYR A 199 6.14 -10.32 -8.49
C TYR A 199 5.04 -9.47 -9.13
N ARG A 200 3.94 -9.33 -8.41
CA ARG A 200 2.79 -8.46 -8.72
C ARG A 200 2.56 -7.48 -7.57
N PHE A 201 1.88 -6.38 -7.88
CA PHE A 201 1.62 -5.28 -6.95
C PHE A 201 0.13 -5.05 -6.76
#